data_f52c2114391c01afb8ecb24c9471c44d
#
_entry.id   f52c2114391c01afb8ecb24c9471c44d
#
_cell.length_a   1.000
_cell.length_b   1.000
_cell.length_c   1.000
_cell.angle_alpha   90.00
_cell.angle_beta   90.00
_cell.angle_gamma   90.00
#
_symmetry.space_group_name_H-M   'P 1'
#
loop_
_entity.id
_entity.type
_entity.pdbx_description
1 polymer ?
#
loop_
_entity_poly.entity_id
_entity_poly.type
_entity_poly.pdbx_seq_one_letter_code
_entity_poly.pdbx_strand_id
1 'polypeptide(L)'
;MSLQKFSTGDVEARKREAFRVVECGFHQNRLTHLPIETRGLAAVWDEGREHLTVHVGNQVPHPYRSQLAARMRLSESQVTVVSPDVGGGFGQKIALYREELTVCAASRQLRRPVRWREDRMENLLAASHAREDSCRTRAAVTKDGRLLGLELEILEDFGAYCFYPANYLARVVAMILTGPYKLRDYAFEVRVALTNKCGNGPMRAPMAITSWLIEGTMDAIARELGLDPLDVRRTNMVEARELPYTLPTGEVIADITPRETLEAAVQAIDYAGFRARQAAARKVGRHLGLGLCSVVESTTYGSKFYKAAGIPGSGHEAAWLRIEPS
;
A
#
# COMPACT_ATOMS: atom_id res chain seq x y z
N MET A 1 -1.33 -0.98 20.87
CA MET A 1 -0.08 -1.08 20.09
C MET A 1 0.02 -2.51 19.55
N SER A 2 0.32 -2.66 18.28
CA SER A 2 0.60 -3.96 17.64
C SER A 2 2.09 -4.04 17.30
N LEU A 3 2.69 -5.21 17.51
CA LEU A 3 4.10 -5.47 17.18
C LEU A 3 4.16 -6.75 16.35
N GLN A 4 4.84 -6.67 15.21
CA GLN A 4 5.10 -7.83 14.35
C GLN A 4 6.57 -7.88 14.00
N LYS A 5 7.13 -9.09 14.03
CA LYS A 5 8.51 -9.37 13.66
C LYS A 5 8.57 -10.52 12.68
N PHE A 6 9.50 -10.42 11.79
CA PHE A 6 9.82 -11.47 10.82
C PHE A 6 11.33 -11.49 10.59
N SER A 7 11.90 -12.66 10.40
CA SER A 7 13.29 -12.81 10.00
C SER A 7 13.46 -14.07 9.15
N THR A 8 14.28 -13.98 8.13
CA THR A 8 14.76 -15.12 7.35
C THR A 8 16.25 -14.95 7.05
N GLY A 9 16.98 -16.06 7.03
CA GLY A 9 18.44 -16.02 6.97
C GLY A 9 19.07 -15.49 8.26
N ASP A 10 20.27 -14.92 8.16
CA ASP A 10 21.01 -14.33 9.28
C ASP A 10 21.50 -12.92 8.92
N VAL A 11 20.62 -11.93 9.09
CA VAL A 11 20.93 -10.52 8.81
C VAL A 11 22.08 -10.01 9.66
N GLU A 12 22.21 -10.49 10.91
CA GLU A 12 23.31 -10.07 11.78
C GLU A 12 24.67 -10.62 11.31
N ALA A 13 24.71 -11.86 10.79
CA ALA A 13 25.91 -12.36 10.13
C ALA A 13 26.26 -11.52 8.91
N ARG A 14 25.27 -11.16 8.07
CA ARG A 14 25.51 -10.31 6.89
C ARG A 14 26.06 -8.92 7.27
N LYS A 15 25.57 -8.33 8.36
CA LYS A 15 26.12 -7.06 8.87
C LYS A 15 27.57 -7.17 9.28
N ARG A 16 27.97 -8.29 9.89
CA ARG A 16 29.39 -8.54 10.30
C ARG A 16 30.31 -8.77 9.09
N GLU A 17 29.82 -9.43 8.04
CA GLU A 17 30.55 -9.73 6.81
C GLU A 17 30.59 -8.54 5.83
N ALA A 18 29.72 -7.57 6.00
CA ALA A 18 29.55 -6.46 5.06
C ALA A 18 30.79 -5.57 4.99
N PHE A 19 31.08 -5.06 3.79
CA PHE A 19 32.03 -3.96 3.62
C PHE A 19 31.51 -2.70 4.31
N ARG A 20 30.20 -2.46 4.24
CA ARG A 20 29.52 -1.33 4.91
C ARG A 20 28.09 -1.73 5.30
N VAL A 21 27.63 -1.23 6.44
CA VAL A 21 26.19 -1.18 6.77
C VAL A 21 25.71 0.25 6.53
N VAL A 22 24.82 0.41 5.56
CA VAL A 22 24.23 1.70 5.21
C VAL A 22 22.90 1.82 5.93
N GLU A 23 22.76 2.87 6.75
CA GLU A 23 21.54 3.16 7.49
C GLU A 23 20.81 4.37 6.88
N CYS A 24 19.48 4.23 6.69
CA CYS A 24 18.61 5.30 6.22
C CYS A 24 17.40 5.46 7.12
N GLY A 25 17.09 6.71 7.44
CA GLY A 25 15.84 7.11 8.08
C GLY A 25 14.89 7.73 7.07
N PHE A 26 13.63 7.35 7.16
CA PHE A 26 12.56 7.86 6.30
C PHE A 26 11.40 8.33 7.16
N HIS A 27 10.79 9.44 6.79
CA HIS A 27 9.56 9.91 7.43
C HIS A 27 8.57 10.36 6.38
N GLN A 28 7.35 9.87 6.47
CA GLN A 28 6.26 10.24 5.60
C GLN A 28 5.18 10.96 6.40
N ASN A 29 4.79 12.14 5.96
CA ASN A 29 3.73 12.91 6.61
C ASN A 29 2.36 12.25 6.42
N ARG A 30 1.45 12.51 7.35
CA ARG A 30 0.04 12.16 7.21
C ARG A 30 -0.58 12.93 6.05
N LEU A 31 -1.35 12.22 5.22
CA LEU A 31 -2.01 12.74 4.02
C LEU A 31 -3.50 12.50 4.10
N THR A 32 -4.27 13.25 3.31
CA THR A 32 -5.69 12.97 3.06
C THR A 32 -5.93 12.68 1.59
N HIS A 33 -6.91 11.86 1.29
CA HIS A 33 -7.23 11.37 -0.06
C HIS A 33 -7.83 12.43 -0.97
N LEU A 34 -8.59 13.36 -0.41
CA LEU A 34 -9.28 14.46 -1.11
C LEU A 34 -10.02 14.02 -2.39
N PRO A 35 -10.89 13.00 -2.36
CA PRO A 35 -11.72 12.72 -3.53
C PRO A 35 -12.62 13.93 -3.82
N ILE A 36 -12.87 14.23 -5.11
CA ILE A 36 -13.73 15.36 -5.49
C ILE A 36 -15.14 15.14 -4.93
N GLU A 37 -15.68 13.94 -5.11
CA GLU A 37 -16.90 13.53 -4.43
C GLU A 37 -16.59 13.11 -2.99
N THR A 38 -17.17 13.83 -2.02
CA THR A 38 -17.12 13.45 -0.61
C THR A 38 -17.92 12.17 -0.34
N ARG A 39 -17.90 11.63 0.90
CA ARG A 39 -18.70 10.48 1.25
C ARG A 39 -20.18 10.85 1.32
N GLY A 40 -21.03 9.89 1.10
CA GLY A 40 -22.47 10.05 1.24
C GLY A 40 -23.22 8.78 0.89
N LEU A 41 -24.42 8.64 1.45
CA LEU A 41 -25.30 7.53 1.16
C LEU A 41 -26.77 7.90 1.29
N ALA A 42 -27.61 7.06 0.69
CA ALA A 42 -29.04 7.02 0.94
C ALA A 42 -29.42 5.60 1.38
N ALA A 43 -30.09 5.47 2.52
CA ALA A 43 -30.54 4.19 3.08
C ALA A 43 -32.06 4.13 3.05
N VAL A 44 -32.60 3.00 2.66
CA VAL A 44 -34.03 2.70 2.60
C VAL A 44 -34.28 1.39 3.33
N TRP A 45 -35.06 1.44 4.42
CA TRP A 45 -35.55 0.25 5.12
C TRP A 45 -36.94 -0.10 4.66
N ASP A 46 -37.13 -1.31 4.19
CA ASP A 46 -38.42 -1.93 3.86
C ASP A 46 -38.84 -2.82 5.04
N GLU A 47 -39.82 -2.35 5.81
CA GLU A 47 -40.33 -3.06 7.00
C GLU A 47 -41.00 -4.38 6.62
N GLY A 48 -41.75 -4.41 5.51
CA GLY A 48 -42.50 -5.61 5.10
C GLY A 48 -41.61 -6.75 4.66
N ARG A 49 -40.41 -6.43 4.13
CA ARG A 49 -39.40 -7.40 3.70
C ARG A 49 -38.27 -7.57 4.70
N GLU A 50 -38.23 -6.78 5.74
CA GLU A 50 -37.09 -6.64 6.65
C GLU A 50 -35.78 -6.48 5.88
N HIS A 51 -35.79 -5.58 4.90
CA HIS A 51 -34.68 -5.43 3.93
C HIS A 51 -34.12 -3.99 3.91
N LEU A 52 -32.80 -3.88 3.94
CA LEU A 52 -32.08 -2.61 3.85
C LEU A 52 -31.46 -2.46 2.45
N THR A 53 -31.84 -1.42 1.74
CA THR A 53 -31.18 -1.00 0.49
C THR A 53 -30.36 0.25 0.74
N VAL A 54 -29.09 0.23 0.35
CA VAL A 54 -28.14 1.34 0.54
C VAL A 54 -27.53 1.72 -0.79
N HIS A 55 -27.72 2.98 -1.18
CA HIS A 55 -27.02 3.61 -2.31
C HIS A 55 -25.84 4.40 -1.75
N VAL A 56 -24.61 4.01 -2.09
CA VAL A 56 -23.39 4.57 -1.50
C VAL A 56 -22.24 4.60 -2.50
N GLY A 57 -21.47 5.69 -2.55
CA GLY A 57 -20.22 5.75 -3.28
C GLY A 57 -19.15 4.92 -2.53
N ASN A 58 -18.95 3.65 -2.92
CA ASN A 58 -18.03 2.74 -2.24
C ASN A 58 -17.18 1.97 -3.26
N GLN A 59 -15.92 1.68 -2.89
CA GLN A 59 -14.96 0.97 -3.75
C GLN A 59 -15.05 -0.55 -3.66
N VAL A 60 -15.68 -1.10 -2.61
CA VAL A 60 -15.75 -2.53 -2.31
C VAL A 60 -17.14 -2.93 -1.79
N PRO A 61 -18.18 -2.88 -2.65
CA PRO A 61 -19.57 -3.04 -2.20
C PRO A 61 -19.86 -4.38 -1.51
N HIS A 62 -19.19 -5.47 -1.88
CA HIS A 62 -19.39 -6.77 -1.24
C HIS A 62 -18.87 -6.82 0.21
N PRO A 63 -17.61 -6.49 0.50
CA PRO A 63 -17.11 -6.38 1.87
C PRO A 63 -17.89 -5.36 2.70
N TYR A 64 -18.32 -4.25 2.08
CA TYR A 64 -19.15 -3.24 2.74
C TYR A 64 -20.50 -3.84 3.16
N ARG A 65 -21.18 -4.59 2.28
CA ARG A 65 -22.43 -5.29 2.59
C ARG A 65 -22.27 -6.24 3.77
N SER A 66 -21.23 -7.08 3.76
CA SER A 66 -20.97 -8.05 4.84
C SER A 66 -20.76 -7.35 6.18
N GLN A 67 -19.96 -6.27 6.21
CA GLN A 67 -19.73 -5.48 7.42
C GLN A 67 -21.01 -4.79 7.91
N LEU A 68 -21.79 -4.20 7.00
CA LEU A 68 -23.04 -3.53 7.32
C LEU A 68 -24.06 -4.51 7.88
N ALA A 69 -24.25 -5.66 7.24
CA ALA A 69 -25.15 -6.72 7.71
C ALA A 69 -24.81 -7.16 9.13
N ALA A 70 -23.51 -7.47 9.38
CA ALA A 70 -23.04 -7.87 10.70
C ALA A 70 -23.31 -6.79 11.78
N ARG A 71 -23.04 -5.51 11.49
CA ARG A 71 -23.25 -4.40 12.43
C ARG A 71 -24.71 -4.10 12.68
N MET A 72 -25.57 -4.27 11.67
CA MET A 72 -27.03 -4.08 11.79
C MET A 72 -27.74 -5.33 12.34
N ARG A 73 -27.01 -6.42 12.59
CA ARG A 73 -27.55 -7.75 12.97
C ARG A 73 -28.60 -8.25 11.97
N LEU A 74 -28.23 -8.17 10.70
CA LEU A 74 -28.99 -8.69 9.55
C LEU A 74 -28.20 -9.82 8.88
N SER A 75 -28.91 -10.67 8.13
CA SER A 75 -28.25 -11.56 7.16
C SER A 75 -27.79 -10.76 5.94
N GLU A 76 -26.78 -11.22 5.22
CA GLU A 76 -26.35 -10.56 3.98
C GLU A 76 -27.45 -10.53 2.90
N SER A 77 -28.37 -11.49 2.92
CA SER A 77 -29.53 -11.53 2.03
C SER A 77 -30.56 -10.43 2.31
N GLN A 78 -30.53 -9.85 3.51
CA GLN A 78 -31.39 -8.70 3.90
C GLN A 78 -30.74 -7.34 3.59
N VAL A 79 -29.57 -7.31 2.96
CA VAL A 79 -28.88 -6.06 2.64
C VAL A 79 -28.51 -6.03 1.16
N THR A 80 -28.97 -4.99 0.47
CA THR A 80 -28.56 -4.65 -0.89
C THR A 80 -27.72 -3.39 -0.87
N VAL A 81 -26.50 -3.46 -1.42
CA VAL A 81 -25.62 -2.31 -1.61
C VAL A 81 -25.54 -1.99 -3.09
N VAL A 82 -25.95 -0.80 -3.46
CA VAL A 82 -25.88 -0.25 -4.80
C VAL A 82 -24.77 0.80 -4.82
N SER A 83 -23.70 0.54 -5.54
CA SER A 83 -22.61 1.49 -5.74
C SER A 83 -22.67 1.98 -7.19
N PRO A 84 -23.20 3.17 -7.45
CA PRO A 84 -23.17 3.80 -8.77
C PRO A 84 -21.75 4.28 -9.10
N ASP A 85 -21.62 5.13 -10.11
CA ASP A 85 -20.36 5.79 -10.43
C ASP A 85 -19.80 6.54 -9.21
N VAL A 86 -18.52 6.29 -8.90
CA VAL A 86 -17.85 6.85 -7.72
C VAL A 86 -16.94 7.98 -8.15
N GLY A 87 -17.17 9.17 -7.63
CA GLY A 87 -16.42 10.40 -7.95
C GLY A 87 -15.06 10.50 -7.25
N GLY A 88 -14.31 9.37 -7.24
CA GLY A 88 -13.01 9.20 -6.58
C GLY A 88 -13.14 8.59 -5.19
N GLY A 89 -12.15 7.79 -4.82
CA GLY A 89 -12.10 7.13 -3.50
C GLY A 89 -10.68 7.05 -2.97
N PHE A 90 -9.74 6.60 -3.80
CA PHE A 90 -8.30 6.51 -3.50
C PHE A 90 -7.98 5.70 -2.23
N GLY A 91 -8.89 4.81 -1.81
CA GLY A 91 -8.81 4.06 -0.57
C GLY A 91 -9.70 4.57 0.55
N GLN A 92 -10.13 5.83 0.55
CA GLN A 92 -10.98 6.39 1.60
C GLN A 92 -12.37 5.73 1.65
N LYS A 93 -12.94 5.39 0.49
CA LYS A 93 -14.28 4.80 0.37
C LYS A 93 -14.30 3.27 0.40
N ILE A 94 -13.33 2.66 1.09
CA ILE A 94 -13.29 1.20 1.29
C ILE A 94 -13.96 0.79 2.61
N ALA A 95 -13.80 1.59 3.67
CA ALA A 95 -14.31 1.26 5.00
C ALA A 95 -15.80 1.56 5.14
N LEU A 96 -16.45 0.86 6.07
CA LEU A 96 -17.75 1.26 6.61
C LEU A 96 -17.53 2.25 7.76
N TYR A 97 -17.99 3.48 7.58
CA TYR A 97 -17.86 4.54 8.58
C TYR A 97 -19.05 4.59 9.53
N ARG A 98 -18.84 5.21 10.71
CA ARG A 98 -19.86 5.35 11.74
C ARG A 98 -21.06 6.17 11.27
N GLU A 99 -20.80 7.22 10.52
CA GLU A 99 -21.81 8.10 9.94
C GLU A 99 -22.74 7.30 9.02
N GLU A 100 -22.17 6.46 8.17
CA GLU A 100 -22.91 5.60 7.24
C GLU A 100 -23.76 4.57 7.99
N LEU A 101 -23.20 3.94 9.00
CA LEU A 101 -23.94 3.03 9.88
C LEU A 101 -25.10 3.73 10.61
N THR A 102 -24.88 4.95 11.09
CA THR A 102 -25.89 5.76 11.76
C THR A 102 -27.05 6.08 10.84
N VAL A 103 -26.79 6.44 9.59
CA VAL A 103 -27.83 6.73 8.59
C VAL A 103 -28.66 5.47 8.29
N CYS A 104 -28.03 4.32 8.17
CA CYS A 104 -28.72 3.04 7.99
C CYS A 104 -29.61 2.69 9.19
N ALA A 105 -29.10 2.86 10.40
CA ALA A 105 -29.85 2.63 11.64
C ALA A 105 -31.04 3.61 11.76
N ALA A 106 -30.84 4.88 11.43
CA ALA A 106 -31.89 5.89 11.42
C ALA A 106 -33.01 5.54 10.43
N SER A 107 -32.66 5.09 9.22
CA SER A 107 -33.67 4.64 8.24
C SER A 107 -34.53 3.51 8.77
N ARG A 108 -33.93 2.53 9.44
CA ARG A 108 -34.66 1.42 10.08
C ARG A 108 -35.55 1.88 11.22
N GLN A 109 -35.05 2.74 12.10
CA GLN A 109 -35.78 3.24 13.25
C GLN A 109 -36.96 4.14 12.86
N LEU A 110 -36.72 5.02 11.86
CA LEU A 110 -37.73 5.96 11.38
C LEU A 110 -38.71 5.36 10.38
N ARG A 111 -38.39 4.17 9.84
CA ARG A 111 -39.15 3.50 8.76
C ARG A 111 -39.32 4.40 7.53
N ARG A 112 -38.29 5.18 7.22
CA ARG A 112 -38.26 6.16 6.11
C ARG A 112 -36.91 6.16 5.44
N PRO A 113 -36.83 6.53 4.15
CA PRO A 113 -35.56 6.82 3.52
C PRO A 113 -34.81 7.92 4.26
N VAL A 114 -33.54 7.70 4.52
CA VAL A 114 -32.63 8.68 5.13
C VAL A 114 -31.43 8.84 4.24
N ARG A 115 -31.02 10.06 3.99
CA ARG A 115 -29.79 10.36 3.25
C ARG A 115 -28.89 11.27 4.05
N TRP A 116 -27.59 11.13 3.83
CA TRP A 116 -26.56 12.01 4.33
C TRP A 116 -25.54 12.27 3.24
N ARG A 117 -25.00 13.45 3.21
CA ARG A 117 -23.88 13.85 2.37
C ARG A 117 -22.91 14.64 3.22
N GLU A 118 -21.67 14.17 3.24
CA GLU A 118 -20.56 14.81 3.90
C GLU A 118 -20.17 16.10 3.17
N ASP A 119 -19.87 17.16 3.87
CA ASP A 119 -19.21 18.31 3.28
C ASP A 119 -17.69 18.16 3.27
N ARG A 120 -16.97 19.11 2.68
CA ARG A 120 -15.52 19.02 2.58
C ARG A 120 -14.81 19.15 3.92
N MET A 121 -15.32 19.97 4.82
CA MET A 121 -14.71 20.14 6.14
C MET A 121 -14.92 18.90 7.00
N GLU A 122 -16.11 18.31 6.97
CA GLU A 122 -16.41 17.03 7.61
C GLU A 122 -15.49 15.93 7.07
N ASN A 123 -15.28 15.87 5.75
CA ASN A 123 -14.38 14.91 5.11
C ASN A 123 -12.93 15.03 5.62
N LEU A 124 -12.42 16.25 5.73
CA LEU A 124 -11.06 16.50 6.22
C LEU A 124 -10.89 16.14 7.70
N LEU A 125 -11.96 16.25 8.51
CA LEU A 125 -11.93 16.02 9.94
C LEU A 125 -12.22 14.56 10.34
N ALA A 126 -13.12 13.87 9.61
CA ALA A 126 -13.68 12.60 10.06
C ALA A 126 -13.37 11.40 9.15
N ALA A 127 -13.08 11.62 7.87
CA ALA A 127 -12.72 10.53 6.98
C ALA A 127 -11.30 10.02 7.25
N SER A 128 -10.98 8.79 6.84
CA SER A 128 -9.66 8.23 7.06
C SER A 128 -8.58 9.10 6.39
N HIS A 129 -7.49 9.27 7.10
CA HIS A 129 -6.23 9.74 6.55
C HIS A 129 -5.37 8.56 6.11
N ALA A 130 -4.14 8.82 5.69
CA ALA A 130 -3.21 7.78 5.26
C ALA A 130 -1.78 8.19 5.59
N ARG A 131 -0.90 7.19 5.60
CA ARG A 131 0.53 7.38 5.83
C ARG A 131 0.84 7.78 7.28
N GLU A 132 1.92 8.50 7.49
CA GLU A 132 2.54 8.85 8.76
C GLU A 132 3.35 7.69 9.34
N ASP A 133 4.28 7.26 8.50
CA ASP A 133 5.23 6.20 8.82
C ASP A 133 6.60 6.80 9.10
N SER A 134 7.23 6.37 10.18
CA SER A 134 8.66 6.56 10.43
C SER A 134 9.34 5.21 10.21
N CYS A 135 10.24 5.18 9.23
CA CYS A 135 10.89 3.95 8.83
C CYS A 135 12.41 4.08 8.92
N ARG A 136 13.07 2.96 9.15
CA ARG A 136 14.53 2.84 9.14
C ARG A 136 14.91 1.58 8.38
N THR A 137 15.88 1.72 7.48
CA THR A 137 16.51 0.56 6.83
C THR A 137 17.98 0.48 7.21
N ARG A 138 18.50 -0.75 7.37
CA ARG A 138 19.93 -1.05 7.53
C ARG A 138 20.30 -2.10 6.48
N ALA A 139 21.08 -1.67 5.50
CA ALA A 139 21.51 -2.50 4.38
C ALA A 139 22.97 -2.93 4.57
N ALA A 140 23.20 -4.23 4.71
CA ALA A 140 24.53 -4.82 4.69
C ALA A 140 24.98 -5.00 3.23
N VAL A 141 26.09 -4.38 2.82
CA VAL A 141 26.49 -4.35 1.40
C VAL A 141 27.97 -4.67 1.22
N THR A 142 28.30 -5.22 0.04
CA THR A 142 29.67 -5.39 -0.45
C THR A 142 30.23 -4.07 -0.97
N LYS A 143 31.53 -4.04 -1.29
CA LYS A 143 32.22 -2.83 -1.83
C LYS A 143 31.65 -2.39 -3.19
N ASP A 144 31.14 -3.30 -3.99
CA ASP A 144 30.50 -3.05 -5.27
C ASP A 144 28.99 -2.76 -5.16
N GLY A 145 28.47 -2.57 -3.96
CA GLY A 145 27.08 -2.19 -3.69
C GLY A 145 26.07 -3.33 -3.75
N ARG A 146 26.52 -4.60 -3.77
CA ARG A 146 25.62 -5.75 -3.70
C ARG A 146 25.04 -5.90 -2.31
N LEU A 147 23.72 -6.05 -2.24
CA LEU A 147 22.94 -6.23 -1.02
C LEU A 147 23.11 -7.67 -0.48
N LEU A 148 23.62 -7.80 0.71
CA LEU A 148 23.79 -9.08 1.42
C LEU A 148 22.65 -9.36 2.38
N GLY A 149 22.18 -8.34 3.09
CA GLY A 149 21.10 -8.42 4.06
C GLY A 149 20.44 -7.07 4.26
N LEU A 150 19.16 -7.10 4.64
CA LEU A 150 18.36 -5.90 4.88
C LEU A 150 17.55 -6.05 6.17
N GLU A 151 17.61 -5.06 7.01
CA GLU A 151 16.72 -4.90 8.16
C GLU A 151 15.83 -3.67 7.96
N LEU A 152 14.54 -3.82 8.30
CA LEU A 152 13.53 -2.78 8.20
C LEU A 152 12.82 -2.60 9.53
N GLU A 153 12.72 -1.38 9.99
CA GLU A 153 11.85 -0.96 11.09
C GLU A 153 10.78 -0.01 10.55
N ILE A 154 9.53 -0.25 10.92
CA ILE A 154 8.40 0.65 10.62
C ILE A 154 7.69 0.99 11.93
N LEU A 155 7.50 2.27 12.18
CA LEU A 155 6.58 2.80 13.17
C LEU A 155 5.47 3.54 12.45
N GLU A 156 4.25 2.99 12.47
CA GLU A 156 3.05 3.59 11.89
C GLU A 156 2.21 4.26 12.98
N ASP A 157 1.85 5.53 12.78
CA ASP A 157 0.83 6.21 13.57
C ASP A 157 -0.55 5.97 12.94
N PHE A 158 -1.29 5.03 13.53
CA PHE A 158 -2.58 4.59 13.00
C PHE A 158 -3.75 5.53 13.37
N GLY A 159 -3.55 6.45 14.31
CA GLY A 159 -4.62 7.33 14.81
C GLY A 159 -5.55 6.63 15.80
N ALA A 160 -6.75 7.21 16.00
CA ALA A 160 -7.68 6.79 17.04
C ALA A 160 -8.59 5.63 16.66
N TYR A 161 -8.89 5.44 15.37
CA TYR A 161 -9.88 4.49 14.89
C TYR A 161 -9.28 3.56 13.83
N CYS A 162 -9.47 2.25 14.05
CA CYS A 162 -9.03 1.24 13.11
C CYS A 162 -10.10 0.99 12.06
N PHE A 163 -10.01 1.66 10.92
CA PHE A 163 -10.83 1.34 9.74
C PHE A 163 -10.45 0.02 9.06
N TYR A 164 -9.23 -0.42 9.30
CA TYR A 164 -8.65 -1.70 8.88
C TYR A 164 -7.99 -2.39 10.08
N PRO A 165 -7.66 -3.69 9.98
CA PRO A 165 -6.78 -4.31 10.97
C PRO A 165 -5.49 -3.48 11.11
N ALA A 166 -5.21 -3.03 12.33
CA ALA A 166 -4.20 -2.00 12.64
C ALA A 166 -2.77 -2.35 12.20
N ASN A 167 -2.50 -3.60 11.86
CA ASN A 167 -1.18 -4.06 11.45
C ASN A 167 -1.07 -4.39 9.96
N TYR A 168 -2.15 -4.14 9.20
CA TYR A 168 -2.23 -4.60 7.82
C TYR A 168 -1.34 -3.79 6.87
N LEU A 169 -1.44 -2.47 6.91
CA LEU A 169 -0.79 -1.61 5.90
C LEU A 169 0.74 -1.73 5.98
N ALA A 170 1.30 -1.50 7.16
CA ALA A 170 2.74 -1.57 7.37
C ALA A 170 3.30 -3.00 7.19
N ARG A 171 2.52 -4.04 7.54
CA ARG A 171 2.91 -5.43 7.31
C ARG A 171 3.00 -5.76 5.83
N VAL A 172 2.02 -5.36 5.01
CA VAL A 172 2.08 -5.57 3.55
C VAL A 172 3.27 -4.88 2.95
N VAL A 173 3.57 -3.64 3.37
CA VAL A 173 4.78 -2.92 2.96
C VAL A 173 6.03 -3.76 3.25
N ALA A 174 6.17 -4.24 4.48
CA ALA A 174 7.33 -5.04 4.88
C ALA A 174 7.43 -6.37 4.12
N MET A 175 6.30 -7.02 3.81
CA MET A 175 6.29 -8.32 3.11
C MET A 175 6.79 -8.24 1.67
N ILE A 176 6.58 -7.13 0.97
CA ILE A 176 6.92 -6.98 -0.46
C ILE A 176 8.06 -5.99 -0.71
N LEU A 177 8.71 -5.50 0.34
CA LEU A 177 9.67 -4.39 0.28
C LEU A 177 10.79 -4.59 -0.74
N THR A 178 11.31 -5.80 -0.87
CA THR A 178 12.48 -6.05 -1.73
C THR A 178 12.21 -5.75 -3.20
N GLY A 179 10.94 -5.73 -3.62
CA GLY A 179 10.56 -5.35 -4.98
C GLY A 179 11.32 -6.15 -6.04
N PRO A 180 11.97 -5.47 -7.00
CA PRO A 180 12.70 -6.14 -8.08
C PRO A 180 14.11 -6.61 -7.69
N TYR A 181 14.52 -6.49 -6.42
CA TYR A 181 15.90 -6.73 -6.01
C TYR A 181 16.09 -8.08 -5.31
N LYS A 182 17.23 -8.69 -5.61
CA LYS A 182 17.66 -9.96 -5.00
C LYS A 182 18.04 -9.76 -3.55
N LEU A 183 17.43 -10.54 -2.68
CA LEU A 183 17.76 -10.57 -1.26
C LEU A 183 17.40 -11.93 -0.69
N ARG A 184 18.20 -12.44 0.25
CA ARG A 184 17.93 -13.69 0.98
C ARG A 184 17.78 -13.47 2.46
N ASP A 185 18.63 -12.65 3.04
CA ASP A 185 18.67 -12.39 4.47
C ASP A 185 17.91 -11.10 4.75
N TYR A 186 16.72 -11.24 5.34
CA TYR A 186 15.80 -10.13 5.55
C TYR A 186 15.13 -10.21 6.90
N ALA A 187 15.08 -9.10 7.60
CA ALA A 187 14.33 -8.98 8.84
C ALA A 187 13.49 -7.70 8.86
N PHE A 188 12.33 -7.75 9.46
CA PHE A 188 11.57 -6.53 9.73
C PHE A 188 10.90 -6.55 11.11
N GLU A 189 10.74 -5.36 11.64
CA GLU A 189 9.91 -5.07 12.79
C GLU A 189 8.90 -3.97 12.43
N VAL A 190 7.61 -4.26 12.62
CA VAL A 190 6.51 -3.32 12.40
C VAL A 190 5.82 -3.05 13.73
N ARG A 191 5.82 -1.78 14.12
CA ARG A 191 5.09 -1.26 15.29
C ARG A 191 3.98 -0.33 14.83
N VAL A 192 2.77 -0.58 15.32
CA VAL A 192 1.61 0.26 15.06
C VAL A 192 1.16 0.89 16.36
N ALA A 193 1.17 2.21 16.41
CA ALA A 193 0.73 3.00 17.55
C ALA A 193 -0.67 3.60 17.30
N LEU A 194 -1.52 3.57 18.32
CA LEU A 194 -2.78 4.31 18.34
C LEU A 194 -2.55 5.66 19.00
N THR A 195 -3.06 6.71 18.38
CA THR A 195 -2.94 8.10 18.86
C THR A 195 -4.29 8.82 18.75
N ASN A 196 -4.36 10.07 19.20
CA ASN A 196 -5.58 10.88 19.14
C ASN A 196 -5.80 11.58 17.79
N LYS A 197 -5.11 11.12 16.74
CA LYS A 197 -5.29 11.66 15.38
C LYS A 197 -6.45 10.95 14.68
N CYS A 198 -6.87 11.49 13.54
CA CYS A 198 -7.82 10.82 12.66
C CYS A 198 -7.30 9.43 12.26
N GLY A 199 -8.18 8.45 12.15
CA GLY A 199 -7.79 7.07 11.83
C GLY A 199 -7.10 6.94 10.48
N ASN A 200 -6.11 6.05 10.41
CA ASN A 200 -5.38 5.75 9.18
C ASN A 200 -6.11 4.71 8.34
N GLY A 201 -5.98 4.81 7.02
CA GLY A 201 -6.53 3.90 6.03
C GLY A 201 -5.64 3.82 4.78
N PRO A 202 -5.93 2.93 3.84
CA PRO A 202 -5.15 2.82 2.63
C PRO A 202 -5.33 4.05 1.73
N MET A 203 -4.24 4.52 1.13
CA MET A 203 -4.27 5.55 0.10
C MET A 203 -3.42 5.11 -1.08
N ARG A 204 -4.06 4.96 -2.26
CA ARG A 204 -3.40 4.64 -3.53
C ARG A 204 -2.35 3.54 -3.37
N ALA A 205 -2.79 2.39 -2.87
CA ALA A 205 -1.98 1.25 -2.47
C ALA A 205 -0.83 1.60 -1.49
N PRO A 206 -0.85 1.11 -0.26
CA PRO A 206 0.23 1.34 0.71
C PRO A 206 1.58 0.84 0.19
N MET A 207 1.57 -0.09 -0.76
CA MET A 207 2.75 -0.67 -1.40
C MET A 207 3.67 0.36 -2.07
N ALA A 208 3.17 1.53 -2.45
CA ALA A 208 4.03 2.63 -2.93
C ALA A 208 5.11 3.04 -1.91
N ILE A 209 4.90 2.78 -0.62
CA ILE A 209 5.90 2.97 0.43
C ILE A 209 7.10 2.02 0.23
N THR A 210 6.87 0.80 -0.26
CA THR A 210 7.96 -0.15 -0.53
C THR A 210 8.95 0.41 -1.53
N SER A 211 8.46 0.95 -2.65
CA SER A 211 9.31 1.57 -3.66
C SER A 211 10.10 2.74 -3.08
N TRP A 212 9.45 3.60 -2.29
CA TRP A 212 10.14 4.71 -1.64
C TRP A 212 11.25 4.24 -0.69
N LEU A 213 11.01 3.22 0.13
CA LEU A 213 11.99 2.71 1.08
C LEU A 213 13.15 1.99 0.38
N ILE A 214 12.87 1.07 -0.53
CA ILE A 214 13.92 0.30 -1.18
C ILE A 214 14.75 1.15 -2.14
N GLU A 215 14.11 2.00 -2.94
CA GLU A 215 14.80 2.87 -3.88
C GLU A 215 15.62 3.95 -3.19
N GLY A 216 15.09 4.53 -2.10
CA GLY A 216 15.84 5.44 -1.26
C GLY A 216 17.04 4.77 -0.57
N THR A 217 16.92 3.49 -0.22
CA THR A 217 18.03 2.69 0.31
C THR A 217 19.08 2.43 -0.78
N MET A 218 18.68 2.12 -2.01
CA MET A 218 19.61 1.97 -3.15
C MET A 218 20.39 3.27 -3.45
N ASP A 219 19.69 4.41 -3.40
CA ASP A 219 20.33 5.73 -3.56
C ASP A 219 21.31 6.05 -2.43
N ALA A 220 20.99 5.65 -1.20
CA ALA A 220 21.91 5.84 -0.07
C ALA A 220 23.15 4.95 -0.19
N ILE A 221 22.98 3.70 -0.60
CA ILE A 221 24.11 2.80 -0.89
C ILE A 221 25.04 3.43 -1.95
N ALA A 222 24.46 3.94 -3.03
CA ALA A 222 25.22 4.59 -4.09
C ALA A 222 26.02 5.79 -3.56
N ARG A 223 25.40 6.66 -2.74
CA ARG A 223 26.07 7.82 -2.14
C ARG A 223 27.17 7.44 -1.18
N GLU A 224 26.90 6.49 -0.26
CA GLU A 224 27.87 6.08 0.77
C GLU A 224 29.10 5.39 0.16
N LEU A 225 28.94 4.69 -0.96
CA LEU A 225 30.01 3.98 -1.61
C LEU A 225 30.65 4.76 -2.78
N GLY A 226 30.11 5.91 -3.15
CA GLY A 226 30.55 6.71 -4.30
C GLY A 226 30.30 6.02 -5.64
N LEU A 227 29.25 5.18 -5.72
CA LEU A 227 28.87 4.42 -6.92
C LEU A 227 27.79 5.16 -7.73
N ASP A 228 27.65 4.80 -8.99
CA ASP A 228 26.52 5.28 -9.79
C ASP A 228 25.21 4.60 -9.32
N PRO A 229 24.13 5.37 -9.06
CA PRO A 229 22.85 4.80 -8.64
C PRO A 229 22.26 3.76 -9.61
N LEU A 230 22.55 3.89 -10.90
CA LEU A 230 22.13 2.92 -11.91
C LEU A 230 22.88 1.59 -11.74
N ASP A 231 24.19 1.65 -11.48
CA ASP A 231 25.00 0.44 -11.34
C ASP A 231 24.66 -0.34 -10.06
N VAL A 232 24.34 0.37 -8.96
CA VAL A 232 23.84 -0.29 -7.74
C VAL A 232 22.54 -1.04 -8.02
N ARG A 233 21.61 -0.46 -8.79
CA ARG A 233 20.37 -1.14 -9.18
C ARG A 233 20.64 -2.33 -10.08
N ARG A 234 21.50 -2.18 -11.07
CA ARG A 234 21.92 -3.25 -11.98
C ARG A 234 22.52 -4.44 -11.24
N THR A 235 23.34 -4.20 -10.25
CA THR A 235 24.00 -5.24 -9.45
C THR A 235 23.01 -6.08 -8.65
N ASN A 236 21.92 -5.47 -8.20
CA ASN A 236 20.98 -6.09 -7.26
C ASN A 236 19.69 -6.61 -7.93
N MET A 237 19.37 -6.19 -9.14
CA MET A 237 18.09 -6.50 -9.78
C MET A 237 17.98 -7.97 -10.19
N VAL A 238 16.78 -8.53 -10.04
CA VAL A 238 16.43 -9.87 -10.54
C VAL A 238 16.50 -9.85 -12.08
N GLU A 239 17.13 -10.85 -12.66
CA GLU A 239 17.24 -11.02 -14.11
C GLU A 239 16.16 -11.98 -14.64
N ALA A 240 15.78 -11.86 -15.92
CA ALA A 240 14.74 -12.70 -16.52
C ALA A 240 14.99 -14.21 -16.35
N ARG A 241 16.26 -14.65 -16.40
CA ARG A 241 16.66 -16.06 -16.20
C ARG A 241 16.49 -16.56 -14.75
N GLU A 242 16.29 -15.65 -13.80
CA GLU A 242 16.12 -15.96 -12.38
C GLU A 242 14.64 -16.03 -11.98
N LEU A 243 13.73 -15.75 -12.91
CA LEU A 243 12.28 -15.86 -12.72
C LEU A 243 11.79 -17.31 -12.92
N PRO A 244 10.80 -17.76 -12.16
CA PRO A 244 10.16 -17.06 -11.05
C PRO A 244 11.08 -16.91 -9.83
N TYR A 245 11.12 -15.72 -9.24
CA TYR A 245 11.94 -15.42 -8.07
C TYR A 245 11.09 -15.37 -6.80
N THR A 246 11.54 -16.06 -5.75
CA THR A 246 10.86 -16.05 -4.46
C THR A 246 11.50 -15.01 -3.56
N LEU A 247 10.68 -14.04 -3.11
CA LEU A 247 11.10 -13.04 -2.12
C LEU A 247 11.39 -13.71 -0.77
N PRO A 248 12.19 -13.08 0.10
CA PRO A 248 12.49 -13.62 1.43
C PRO A 248 11.26 -13.97 2.26
N THR A 249 10.16 -13.29 2.03
CA THR A 249 8.87 -13.49 2.71
C THR A 249 8.01 -14.62 2.14
N GLY A 250 8.48 -15.29 1.09
CA GLY A 250 7.80 -16.39 0.44
C GLY A 250 6.87 -15.99 -0.72
N GLU A 251 6.72 -14.70 -1.00
CA GLU A 251 5.99 -14.25 -2.18
C GLU A 251 6.80 -14.53 -3.44
N VAL A 252 6.10 -14.91 -4.52
CA VAL A 252 6.73 -15.26 -5.80
C VAL A 252 6.42 -14.17 -6.81
N ILE A 253 7.47 -13.62 -7.40
CA ILE A 253 7.37 -12.72 -8.55
C ILE A 253 7.70 -13.49 -9.83
N ALA A 254 6.84 -13.34 -10.83
CA ALA A 254 6.96 -13.97 -12.13
C ALA A 254 6.46 -13.00 -13.21
N ASP A 255 6.76 -13.30 -14.46
CA ASP A 255 6.27 -12.54 -15.63
C ASP A 255 6.53 -11.03 -15.56
N ILE A 256 7.69 -10.65 -15.01
CA ILE A 256 8.14 -9.26 -14.93
C ILE A 256 9.43 -9.05 -15.70
N THR A 257 9.67 -7.80 -16.12
CA THR A 257 10.85 -7.40 -16.92
C THR A 257 11.57 -6.20 -16.31
N PRO A 258 11.99 -6.26 -15.02
CA PRO A 258 12.51 -5.09 -14.32
C PRO A 258 13.81 -4.59 -14.93
N ARG A 259 14.69 -5.49 -15.35
CA ARG A 259 15.98 -5.14 -15.96
C ARG A 259 15.80 -4.51 -17.34
N GLU A 260 15.00 -5.13 -18.18
CA GLU A 260 14.70 -4.67 -19.53
C GLU A 260 13.98 -3.31 -19.51
N THR A 261 13.04 -3.13 -18.58
CA THR A 261 12.33 -1.86 -18.37
C THR A 261 13.28 -0.75 -17.93
N LEU A 262 14.20 -1.05 -16.98
CA LEU A 262 15.22 -0.10 -16.55
C LEU A 262 16.13 0.32 -17.70
N GLU A 263 16.64 -0.63 -18.49
CA GLU A 263 17.53 -0.33 -19.61
C GLU A 263 16.81 0.48 -20.72
N ALA A 264 15.55 0.19 -21.00
CA ALA A 264 14.76 0.98 -21.94
C ALA A 264 14.59 2.43 -21.46
N ALA A 265 14.31 2.65 -20.16
CA ALA A 265 14.21 3.98 -19.57
C ALA A 265 15.56 4.72 -19.59
N VAL A 266 16.65 4.04 -19.30
CA VAL A 266 18.04 4.56 -19.36
C VAL A 266 18.38 5.05 -20.77
N GLN A 267 18.02 4.25 -21.79
CA GLN A 267 18.21 4.61 -23.18
C GLN A 267 17.34 5.81 -23.58
N ALA A 268 16.06 5.78 -23.23
CA ALA A 268 15.10 6.83 -23.59
C ALA A 268 15.49 8.22 -23.08
N ILE A 269 16.10 8.31 -21.88
CA ILE A 269 16.54 9.58 -21.28
C ILE A 269 17.95 10.00 -21.72
N ASP A 270 18.65 9.18 -22.50
CA ASP A 270 20.09 9.37 -22.76
C ASP A 270 20.86 9.57 -21.44
N TYR A 271 20.86 8.55 -20.58
CA TYR A 271 21.41 8.64 -19.23
C TYR A 271 22.87 9.15 -19.23
N ALA A 272 23.72 8.62 -20.11
CA ALA A 272 25.13 9.02 -20.20
C ALA A 272 25.27 10.51 -20.57
N GLY A 273 24.52 10.96 -21.59
CA GLY A 273 24.47 12.35 -21.99
C GLY A 273 23.89 13.24 -20.91
N PHE A 274 22.88 12.78 -20.17
CA PHE A 274 22.35 13.51 -19.01
C PHE A 274 23.43 13.70 -17.93
N ARG A 275 24.16 12.65 -17.57
CA ARG A 275 25.27 12.73 -16.58
C ARG A 275 26.35 13.71 -17.00
N ALA A 276 26.70 13.75 -18.29
CA ALA A 276 27.62 14.74 -18.83
C ALA A 276 27.07 16.17 -18.71
N ARG A 277 25.81 16.40 -19.08
CA ARG A 277 25.12 17.72 -18.90
C ARG A 277 25.05 18.12 -17.44
N GLN A 278 24.75 17.19 -16.53
CA GLN A 278 24.71 17.42 -15.09
C GLN A 278 26.07 17.89 -14.56
N ALA A 279 27.15 17.23 -14.97
CA ALA A 279 28.51 17.61 -14.56
C ALA A 279 28.92 19.00 -15.11
N ALA A 280 28.55 19.30 -16.37
CA ALA A 280 28.81 20.61 -16.97
C ALA A 280 27.99 21.73 -16.30
N ALA A 281 26.71 21.49 -16.03
CA ALA A 281 25.81 22.44 -15.35
C ALA A 281 26.32 22.80 -13.94
N ARG A 282 26.82 21.80 -13.20
CA ARG A 282 27.37 22.01 -11.85
C ARG A 282 28.55 22.99 -11.83
N LYS A 283 29.37 22.97 -12.88
CA LYS A 283 30.52 23.89 -12.99
C LYS A 283 30.13 25.36 -13.09
N VAL A 284 28.92 25.65 -13.53
CA VAL A 284 28.34 26.99 -13.66
C VAL A 284 27.25 27.29 -12.60
N GLY A 285 27.25 26.52 -11.50
CA GLY A 285 26.33 26.74 -10.38
C GLY A 285 24.91 26.27 -10.62
N ARG A 286 24.61 25.50 -11.70
CA ARG A 286 23.30 24.93 -11.97
C ARG A 286 23.26 23.48 -11.51
N HIS A 287 22.16 23.08 -10.88
CA HIS A 287 21.96 21.73 -10.40
C HIS A 287 20.85 21.06 -11.20
N LEU A 288 21.18 19.98 -11.92
CA LEU A 288 20.24 19.12 -12.62
C LEU A 288 20.03 17.86 -11.77
N GLY A 289 18.76 17.48 -11.55
CA GLY A 289 18.39 16.27 -10.82
C GLY A 289 17.94 15.17 -11.77
N LEU A 290 18.25 13.93 -11.42
CA LEU A 290 17.72 12.70 -12.03
C LEU A 290 17.37 11.74 -10.91
N GLY A 291 16.16 11.24 -10.90
CA GLY A 291 15.72 10.15 -10.03
C GLY A 291 15.52 8.87 -10.83
N LEU A 292 15.93 7.75 -10.24
CA LEU A 292 15.68 6.40 -10.75
C LEU A 292 14.76 5.68 -9.76
N CYS A 293 13.75 4.99 -10.27
CA CYS A 293 12.86 4.16 -9.47
C CYS A 293 12.44 2.93 -10.28
N SER A 294 12.66 1.75 -9.73
CA SER A 294 12.20 0.49 -10.31
C SER A 294 11.10 -0.09 -9.44
N VAL A 295 9.90 -0.20 -9.99
CA VAL A 295 8.71 -0.61 -9.24
C VAL A 295 8.24 -1.97 -9.70
N VAL A 296 8.01 -2.87 -8.75
CA VAL A 296 7.17 -4.06 -8.91
C VAL A 296 5.99 -3.90 -7.99
N GLU A 297 4.81 -3.72 -8.56
CA GLU A 297 3.57 -3.56 -7.81
C GLU A 297 2.61 -4.70 -8.12
N SER A 298 2.10 -5.32 -7.07
CA SER A 298 1.05 -6.33 -7.21
C SER A 298 -0.27 -5.62 -7.48
N THR A 299 -0.87 -5.90 -8.64
CA THR A 299 -2.16 -5.32 -9.04
C THR A 299 -3.34 -6.18 -8.61
N THR A 300 -3.09 -7.46 -8.30
CA THR A 300 -4.09 -8.43 -7.87
C THR A 300 -3.52 -9.34 -6.80
N TYR A 301 -4.27 -9.54 -5.73
CA TYR A 301 -3.88 -10.41 -4.65
C TYR A 301 -4.82 -11.61 -4.57
N GLY A 302 -4.25 -12.82 -4.58
CA GLY A 302 -5.03 -14.05 -4.35
C GLY A 302 -5.41 -14.24 -2.89
N SER A 303 -6.38 -15.12 -2.63
CA SER A 303 -6.86 -15.45 -1.28
C SER A 303 -5.74 -15.90 -0.33
N LYS A 304 -4.68 -16.54 -0.85
CA LYS A 304 -3.51 -16.95 -0.07
C LYS A 304 -2.78 -15.75 0.53
N PHE A 305 -2.58 -14.70 -0.27
CA PHE A 305 -1.96 -13.46 0.18
C PHE A 305 -2.82 -12.76 1.24
N TYR A 306 -4.13 -12.60 0.99
CA TYR A 306 -5.05 -12.01 1.97
C TYR A 306 -4.99 -12.75 3.31
N LYS A 307 -5.00 -14.09 3.28
CA LYS A 307 -4.88 -14.91 4.50
C LYS A 307 -3.55 -14.67 5.21
N ALA A 308 -2.43 -14.67 4.49
CA ALA A 308 -1.10 -14.40 5.05
C ALA A 308 -0.97 -12.99 5.64
N ALA A 309 -1.59 -12.01 5.01
CA ALA A 309 -1.65 -10.62 5.48
C ALA A 309 -2.65 -10.39 6.62
N GLY A 310 -3.46 -11.39 6.98
CA GLY A 310 -4.47 -11.28 8.03
C GLY A 310 -5.70 -10.46 7.64
N ILE A 311 -6.00 -10.37 6.34
CA ILE A 311 -7.19 -9.68 5.85
C ILE A 311 -8.35 -10.66 5.80
N PRO A 312 -9.50 -10.33 6.42
CA PRO A 312 -10.72 -11.11 6.27
C PRO A 312 -11.34 -10.82 4.89
N GLY A 313 -10.99 -11.58 3.90
CA GLY A 313 -11.50 -11.43 2.55
C GLY A 313 -10.86 -12.39 1.58
N SER A 314 -11.42 -12.50 0.39
CA SER A 314 -10.88 -13.28 -0.71
C SER A 314 -10.99 -12.49 -2.01
N GLY A 315 -10.04 -12.68 -2.90
CA GLY A 315 -10.05 -12.08 -4.25
C GLY A 315 -10.85 -12.93 -5.24
N HIS A 316 -12.02 -13.43 -4.84
CA HIS A 316 -12.88 -14.19 -5.74
C HIS A 316 -13.85 -13.27 -6.46
N GLU A 317 -13.99 -13.51 -7.75
CA GLU A 317 -15.01 -12.91 -8.58
C GLU A 317 -16.07 -13.96 -8.92
N ALA A 318 -17.30 -13.52 -9.08
CA ALA A 318 -18.41 -14.37 -9.50
C ALA A 318 -19.26 -13.63 -10.52
N ALA A 319 -19.75 -14.37 -11.50
CA ALA A 319 -20.73 -13.88 -12.46
C ALA A 319 -21.96 -14.77 -12.42
N TRP A 320 -23.13 -14.18 -12.58
CA TRP A 320 -24.38 -14.90 -12.74
C TRP A 320 -25.00 -14.53 -14.07
N LEU A 321 -25.32 -15.55 -14.88
CA LEU A 321 -25.92 -15.40 -16.18
C LEU A 321 -27.26 -16.13 -16.22
N ARG A 322 -28.31 -15.44 -16.57
CA ARG A 322 -29.63 -16.04 -16.87
C ARG A 322 -29.97 -15.83 -18.34
N ILE A 323 -30.25 -16.95 -19.03
CA ILE A 323 -30.73 -16.93 -20.40
C ILE A 323 -32.20 -17.39 -20.35
N GLU A 324 -33.09 -16.53 -20.81
CA GLU A 324 -34.50 -16.88 -20.94
C GLU A 324 -34.75 -17.30 -22.38
N PRO A 325 -35.51 -18.40 -22.61
CA PRO A 325 -35.96 -18.75 -23.95
C PRO A 325 -36.90 -17.67 -24.47
N SER A 326 -36.73 -17.29 -25.73
CA SER A 326 -37.55 -16.28 -26.44
C SER A 326 -38.98 -16.82 -26.66
#